data_7a28d7c9da01255fd4bcc27c03a6964b
#
_entry.id   7a28d7c9da01255fd4bcc27c03a6964b
#
_cell.length_a   1.000
_cell.length_b   1.000
_cell.length_c   1.000
_cell.angle_alpha   90.00
_cell.angle_beta   90.00
_cell.angle_gamma   90.00
#
_symmetry.space_group_name_H-M   'P 1'
#
loop_
_entity.id
_entity.type
_entity.pdbx_description
1 polymer ?
#
loop_
_entity_poly.entity_id
_entity_poly.type
_entity_poly.pdbx_seq_one_letter_code
_entity_poly.pdbx_strand_id
1 'polypeptide(L)'
;MPDPALARSLLPLASRLSDAARAAILPIFRTADACNPHNKDQHGFDPVTEADRASERVMREIIQAERPQDAIEGEEYGSTPGTSGLTWY
;
A
#
# COMPACT_ATOMS: atom_id res chain seq x y z
N MET A 1 5.17 9.17 -21.20
CA MET A 1 4.94 10.16 -20.13
C MET A 1 3.46 10.37 -19.94
N PRO A 2 2.93 10.22 -18.73
CA PRO A 2 1.51 10.49 -18.53
C PRO A 2 1.20 11.96 -18.79
N ASP A 3 0.02 12.19 -19.32
CA ASP A 3 -0.53 13.52 -19.52
C ASP A 3 -0.71 14.20 -18.16
N PRO A 4 -0.29 15.48 -17.99
CA PRO A 4 -0.53 16.19 -16.74
C PRO A 4 -1.98 16.22 -16.30
N ALA A 5 -2.91 16.27 -17.25
CA ALA A 5 -4.34 16.24 -16.94
C ALA A 5 -4.73 14.88 -16.34
N LEU A 6 -4.19 13.80 -16.86
CA LEU A 6 -4.42 12.46 -16.32
C LEU A 6 -3.83 12.34 -14.91
N ALA A 7 -2.60 12.83 -14.73
CA ALA A 7 -1.98 12.82 -13.42
C ALA A 7 -2.85 13.56 -12.40
N ARG A 8 -3.37 14.72 -12.78
CA ARG A 8 -4.25 15.51 -11.92
C ARG A 8 -5.54 14.77 -11.60
N SER A 9 -6.10 14.07 -12.58
CA SER A 9 -7.34 13.32 -12.39
C SER A 9 -7.17 12.14 -11.43
N LEU A 10 -5.93 11.68 -11.24
CA LEU A 10 -5.64 10.57 -10.33
C LEU A 10 -5.32 11.01 -8.90
N LEU A 11 -5.23 12.33 -8.64
CA LEU A 11 -4.95 12.81 -7.29
C LEU A 11 -5.99 12.38 -6.26
N PRO A 12 -7.30 12.40 -6.54
CA PRO A 12 -8.27 11.89 -5.56
C PRO A 12 -8.06 10.42 -5.24
N LEU A 13 -7.69 9.62 -6.22
CA LEU A 13 -7.38 8.20 -5.98
C LEU A 13 -6.12 8.08 -5.14
N ALA A 14 -5.08 8.82 -5.47
CA ALA A 14 -3.85 8.80 -4.68
C ALA A 14 -4.10 9.18 -3.23
N SER A 15 -4.95 10.18 -2.99
CA SER A 15 -5.34 10.58 -1.63
C SER A 15 -6.05 9.44 -0.90
N ARG A 16 -6.97 8.74 -1.57
CA ARG A 16 -7.66 7.60 -0.98
C ARG A 16 -6.70 6.44 -0.66
N LEU A 17 -5.71 6.24 -1.53
CA LEU A 17 -4.69 5.22 -1.27
C LEU A 17 -3.89 5.55 -0.02
N SER A 18 -3.51 6.80 0.14
CA SER A 18 -2.79 7.26 1.32
C SER A 18 -3.62 7.07 2.60
N ASP A 19 -4.90 7.44 2.55
CA ASP A 19 -5.79 7.29 3.70
C ASP A 19 -6.00 5.81 4.04
N ALA A 20 -6.17 4.96 3.04
CA ALA A 20 -6.36 3.54 3.25
C ALA A 20 -5.11 2.89 3.83
N ALA A 21 -3.94 3.29 3.35
CA ALA A 21 -2.68 2.79 3.88
C ALA A 21 -2.53 3.16 5.35
N ARG A 22 -2.82 4.41 5.69
CA ARG A 22 -2.78 4.87 7.08
C ARG A 22 -3.72 4.06 7.96
N ALA A 23 -4.95 3.84 7.50
CA ALA A 23 -5.93 3.06 8.26
C ALA A 23 -5.47 1.62 8.47
N ALA A 24 -4.74 1.07 7.49
CA ALA A 24 -4.24 -0.30 7.59
C ALA A 24 -3.07 -0.43 8.56
N ILE A 25 -2.19 0.56 8.62
CA ILE A 25 -0.97 0.45 9.45
C ILE A 25 -1.17 0.87 10.90
N LEU A 26 -2.10 1.78 11.19
CA LEU A 26 -2.29 2.26 12.55
C LEU A 26 -2.59 1.15 13.55
N PRO A 27 -3.50 0.20 13.27
CA PRO A 27 -3.75 -0.88 14.21
C PRO A 27 -2.51 -1.74 14.48
N ILE A 28 -1.65 -1.90 13.48
CA ILE A 28 -0.45 -2.70 13.62
C ILE A 28 0.51 -2.05 14.62
N PHE A 29 0.72 -0.74 14.50
CA PHE A 29 1.60 -0.03 15.42
C PHE A 29 1.00 0.10 16.81
N ARG A 30 -0.30 0.26 16.92
CA ARG A 30 -0.98 0.27 18.21
C ARG A 30 -0.85 -1.06 18.92
N THR A 31 -0.94 -2.16 18.18
CA THR A 31 -0.74 -3.49 18.73
C THR A 31 0.70 -3.68 19.17
N ALA A 32 1.65 -3.19 18.38
CA ALA A 32 3.06 -3.26 18.71
C ALA A 32 3.37 -2.46 19.99
N ASP A 33 2.75 -1.30 20.15
CA ASP A 33 2.90 -0.49 21.37
C ASP A 33 2.28 -1.18 22.59
N ALA A 34 1.14 -1.82 22.41
CA ALA A 34 0.48 -2.56 23.47
C ALA A 34 1.24 -3.81 23.86
N CYS A 35 1.92 -4.43 22.90
CA CYS A 35 2.83 -5.52 23.18
C CYS A 35 4.08 -4.94 23.83
N ASN A 36 4.48 -5.52 24.92
CA ASN A 36 5.66 -5.07 25.64
C ASN A 36 6.84 -4.98 24.68
N PRO A 37 7.50 -3.82 24.56
CA PRO A 37 8.64 -3.66 23.66
C PRO A 37 9.81 -4.58 23.98
N HIS A 38 9.80 -5.20 25.13
CA HIS A 38 10.82 -6.18 25.50
C HIS A 38 10.55 -7.58 24.93
N ASN A 39 9.38 -7.78 24.34
CA ASN A 39 9.07 -9.05 23.68
C ASN A 39 9.63 -9.08 22.27
N LYS A 40 10.92 -8.97 22.16
CA LYS A 40 11.60 -8.97 20.86
C LYS A 40 11.59 -10.33 20.20
N ASP A 41 11.28 -11.34 20.94
CA ASP A 41 11.25 -12.72 20.50
C ASP A 41 9.86 -13.19 20.17
N GLN A 42 8.96 -12.29 19.85
CA GLN A 42 7.72 -12.64 19.19
C GLN A 42 8.09 -13.12 17.80
N HIS A 43 8.23 -14.38 17.68
CA HIS A 43 8.78 -15.08 16.53
C HIS A 43 8.20 -14.58 15.23
N GLY A 44 9.03 -13.92 14.44
CA GLY A 44 8.68 -13.50 13.11
C GLY A 44 7.77 -12.28 13.00
N PHE A 45 7.29 -11.73 14.13
CA PHE A 45 6.47 -10.52 14.05
C PHE A 45 7.36 -9.29 14.02
N ASP A 46 7.31 -8.59 12.90
CA ASP A 46 7.98 -7.30 12.71
C ASP A 46 6.91 -6.28 12.34
N PRO A 47 6.61 -5.31 13.22
CA PRO A 47 5.56 -4.33 12.92
C PRO A 47 5.81 -3.55 11.64
N VAL A 48 7.06 -3.25 11.33
CA VAL A 48 7.39 -2.51 10.10
C VAL A 48 7.07 -3.35 8.87
N THR A 49 7.48 -4.61 8.87
CA THR A 49 7.21 -5.51 7.75
C THR A 49 5.72 -5.74 7.59
N GLU A 50 5.01 -5.95 8.69
CA GLU A 50 3.55 -6.15 8.63
C GLU A 50 2.83 -4.91 8.14
N ALA A 51 3.28 -3.71 8.57
CA ALA A 51 2.72 -2.47 8.11
C ALA A 51 2.95 -2.27 6.61
N ASP A 52 4.15 -2.58 6.13
CA ASP A 52 4.48 -2.48 4.71
C ASP A 52 3.59 -3.40 3.88
N ARG A 53 3.41 -4.63 4.33
CA ARG A 53 2.54 -5.59 3.63
C ARG A 53 1.09 -5.15 3.63
N ALA A 54 0.59 -4.71 4.79
CA ALA A 54 -0.81 -4.29 4.91
C ALA A 54 -1.09 -3.08 4.04
N SER A 55 -0.20 -2.09 4.03
CA SER A 55 -0.39 -0.90 3.23
C SER A 55 -0.34 -1.22 1.73
N GLU A 56 0.61 -2.02 1.29
CA GLU A 56 0.69 -2.39 -0.12
C GLU A 56 -0.54 -3.19 -0.55
N ARG A 57 -0.98 -4.13 0.29
CA ARG A 57 -2.14 -4.96 -0.04
C ARG A 57 -3.40 -4.12 -0.23
N VAL A 58 -3.68 -3.21 0.70
CA VAL A 58 -4.90 -2.40 0.61
C VAL A 58 -4.84 -1.43 -0.56
N MET A 59 -3.67 -0.88 -0.84
CA MET A 59 -3.52 0.00 -1.99
C MET A 59 -3.70 -0.75 -3.30
N ARG A 60 -3.14 -1.97 -3.40
CA ARG A 60 -3.34 -2.81 -4.59
C ARG A 60 -4.81 -3.13 -4.82
N GLU A 61 -5.54 -3.46 -3.77
CA GLU A 61 -6.96 -3.76 -3.89
C GLU A 61 -7.74 -2.58 -4.47
N ILE A 62 -7.45 -1.38 -4.01
CA ILE A 62 -8.11 -0.17 -4.49
C ILE A 62 -7.73 0.12 -5.95
N ILE A 63 -6.44 0.03 -6.27
CA ILE A 63 -5.96 0.29 -7.64
C ILE A 63 -6.57 -0.72 -8.60
N GLN A 64 -6.58 -1.99 -8.24
CA GLN A 64 -7.12 -3.03 -9.11
C GLN A 64 -8.62 -2.90 -9.32
N ALA A 65 -9.33 -2.37 -8.32
CA ALA A 65 -10.76 -2.14 -8.45
C ALA A 65 -11.08 -0.94 -9.35
N GLU A 66 -10.29 0.12 -9.26
CA GLU A 66 -10.59 1.36 -9.96
C GLU A 66 -9.77 1.56 -11.23
N ARG A 67 -8.58 0.98 -11.28
CA ARG A 67 -7.67 1.10 -12.42
C ARG A 67 -7.12 -0.28 -12.79
N PRO A 68 -7.98 -1.24 -13.18
CA PRO A 68 -7.53 -2.61 -13.42
C PRO A 68 -6.53 -2.75 -14.56
N GLN A 69 -6.45 -1.75 -15.46
CA GLN A 69 -5.53 -1.75 -16.58
C GLN A 69 -4.15 -1.17 -16.24
N ASP A 70 -3.97 -0.64 -15.04
CA ASP A 70 -2.69 -0.05 -14.66
C ASP A 70 -1.75 -1.11 -14.08
N ALA A 71 -0.46 -0.94 -14.34
CA ALA A 71 0.56 -1.79 -13.74
C ALA A 71 0.84 -1.35 -12.30
N ILE A 72 1.30 -2.28 -11.49
CA ILE A 72 1.67 -2.01 -10.11
C ILE A 72 3.05 -2.62 -9.87
N GLU A 73 3.96 -1.84 -9.31
CA GLU A 73 5.26 -2.29 -8.85
C GLU A 73 5.33 -2.14 -7.35
N GLY A 74 5.47 -3.23 -6.63
CA GLY A 74 5.53 -3.19 -5.17
C GLY A 74 6.65 -4.07 -4.64
N GLU A 75 7.19 -3.68 -3.51
CA GLU A 75 8.30 -4.41 -2.90
C GLU A 75 7.83 -5.69 -2.21
N GLU A 76 6.59 -5.70 -1.70
CA GLU A 76 6.11 -6.82 -0.91
C GLU A 76 5.43 -7.90 -1.75
N TYR A 77 4.66 -7.50 -2.76
CA TYR A 77 3.87 -8.41 -3.56
C TYR A 77 4.27 -8.44 -5.04
N GLY A 78 5.36 -7.73 -5.37
CA GLY A 78 5.95 -7.82 -6.69
C GLY A 78 5.22 -7.00 -7.75
N SER A 79 5.44 -7.38 -8.99
CA SER A 79 4.95 -6.63 -10.14
C SER A 79 3.67 -7.23 -10.69
N THR A 80 2.73 -6.36 -11.02
CA THR A 80 1.51 -6.73 -11.74
C THR A 80 1.52 -5.98 -13.06
N PRO A 81 1.45 -6.67 -14.19
CA PRO A 81 1.48 -6.00 -15.49
C PRO A 81 0.19 -5.25 -15.78
N GLY A 82 0.29 -4.23 -16.61
CA GLY A 82 -0.88 -3.46 -17.03
C GLY A 82 -0.80 -3.14 -18.51
N THR A 83 -1.87 -2.57 -19.03
CA THR A 83 -1.99 -2.24 -20.44
C THR A 83 -2.20 -0.76 -20.71
N SER A 84 -2.37 0.04 -19.67
CA SER A 84 -2.66 1.48 -19.83
C SER A 84 -1.42 2.32 -20.08
N GLY A 85 -0.24 1.81 -19.78
CA GLY A 85 1.00 2.57 -19.80
C GLY A 85 1.31 3.27 -18.49
N LEU A 86 0.42 3.21 -17.52
CA LEU A 86 0.65 3.77 -16.19
C LEU A 86 1.12 2.68 -15.24
N THR A 87 2.03 3.06 -14.36
CA THR A 87 2.54 2.17 -13.33
C THR A 87 2.47 2.87 -11.97
N TRP A 88 1.92 2.20 -10.99
CA TRP A 88 1.91 2.65 -9.60
C TRP A 88 3.11 2.03 -8.89
N TYR A 89 3.88 2.87 -8.24
CA TYR A 89 5.05 2.46 -7.46
C TYR A 89 4.81 2.56 -5.98
#